data_e46a01d0372b31e495321069190d3e1d
#
_entry.id   e46a01d0372b31e495321069190d3e1d
#
_cell.length_a   1.000
_cell.length_b   1.000
_cell.length_c   1.000
_cell.angle_alpha   90.00
_cell.angle_beta   90.00
_cell.angle_gamma   90.00
#
_symmetry.space_group_name_H-M   'P 1'
#
loop_
_entity.id
_entity.type
_entity.pdbx_description
1 polymer ?
#
loop_
_entity_poly.entity_id
_entity_poly.type
_entity_poly.pdbx_seq_one_letter_code
_entity_poly.pdbx_strand_id
1 'polypeptide(L)'
;MNDISDYIQGELIKTPFNLYNLIAKYIESNKNTKVAFVGGYLRDLLISKFHKKSFSKPVDIDLVIEGSSISLAKFIKKNIVNVDLCLIKEFNLYNTVEININDYKIDIASARKEIYSSPGLNPTVTKSTIEEDLKRRDFTINSIAFEVSTRKIYDLYGGIADIKSKRLNLLHSNSISDDPSRLIRCAKYASRLDFNISNNSLKQSQETVRQWPWKSSETHQKMIYPPALGIRIRMELAEICKHDNLTNVISIIHKWEIISILNENIKVDKRFLRGLNWIKKLKGNHMLYLLKDSEDLEKACQRFLVNNSEIKILEDYSNVKKILKFNQKKFMHFSPSSWTEFIEDRNLNDETVKLLICDGGPYWRKLFKWLFIYKFIKSKKDGETLKKEGWDPGKEMGKEIKRLRYLEIDKLYRN
;
A
#
# COMPACT_ATOMS: atom_id res chain seq x y z
N MET A 1 -2.20 36.50 6.06
CA MET A 1 -2.96 35.33 6.56
C MET A 1 -4.44 35.41 6.22
N ASN A 2 -5.09 36.59 6.30
CA ASN A 2 -6.51 36.74 5.98
C ASN A 2 -6.89 36.22 4.57
N ASP A 3 -6.13 36.57 3.52
CA ASP A 3 -6.38 36.06 2.15
C ASP A 3 -6.37 34.51 2.04
N ILE A 4 -5.54 33.80 2.83
CA ILE A 4 -5.51 32.34 2.83
C ILE A 4 -6.72 31.78 3.58
N SER A 5 -7.09 32.38 4.71
CA SER A 5 -8.25 31.99 5.51
C SER A 5 -9.55 32.15 4.72
N ASP A 6 -9.73 33.30 4.06
CA ASP A 6 -10.91 33.57 3.23
C ASP A 6 -10.99 32.62 2.03
N TYR A 7 -9.86 32.33 1.40
CA TYR A 7 -9.80 31.32 0.33
C TYR A 7 -10.21 29.93 0.82
N ILE A 8 -9.61 29.46 1.91
CA ILE A 8 -9.93 28.14 2.49
C ILE A 8 -11.42 28.08 2.80
N GLN A 9 -11.96 29.04 3.52
CA GLN A 9 -13.38 29.08 3.86
C GLN A 9 -14.26 29.04 2.61
N GLY A 10 -13.96 29.86 1.60
CA GLY A 10 -14.71 29.91 0.36
C GLY A 10 -14.77 28.57 -0.37
N GLU A 11 -13.71 27.76 -0.29
CA GLU A 11 -13.69 26.40 -0.83
C GLU A 11 -14.40 25.39 0.07
N LEU A 12 -14.24 25.53 1.42
CA LEU A 12 -14.89 24.62 2.38
C LEU A 12 -16.41 24.75 2.40
N ILE A 13 -16.94 25.93 2.16
CA ILE A 13 -18.41 26.15 2.01
C ILE A 13 -18.97 25.35 0.83
N LYS A 14 -18.15 25.09 -0.20
CA LYS A 14 -18.53 24.30 -1.38
C LYS A 14 -18.42 22.78 -1.15
N THR A 15 -18.07 22.34 0.06
CA THR A 15 -18.00 20.91 0.39
C THR A 15 -19.35 20.22 0.18
N PRO A 16 -19.37 18.96 -0.27
CA PRO A 16 -20.59 18.24 -0.53
C PRO A 16 -21.46 18.14 0.73
N PHE A 17 -22.77 17.96 0.52
CA PHE A 17 -23.77 17.79 1.58
C PHE A 17 -23.87 18.98 2.56
N ASN A 18 -23.42 20.16 2.14
CA ASN A 18 -23.39 21.33 3.01
C ASN A 18 -22.61 21.10 4.33
N LEU A 19 -21.57 20.25 4.25
CA LEU A 19 -20.82 19.73 5.40
C LEU A 19 -20.27 20.86 6.29
N TYR A 20 -19.71 21.91 5.69
CA TYR A 20 -19.18 23.05 6.44
C TYR A 20 -20.24 23.69 7.34
N ASN A 21 -21.42 23.96 6.81
CA ASN A 21 -22.51 24.58 7.58
C ASN A 21 -23.13 23.61 8.59
N LEU A 22 -23.17 22.30 8.31
CA LEU A 22 -23.58 21.30 9.30
C LEU A 22 -22.63 21.27 10.50
N ILE A 23 -21.32 21.38 10.27
CA ILE A 23 -20.31 21.46 11.33
C ILE A 23 -20.50 22.76 12.12
N ALA A 24 -20.67 23.91 11.48
CA ALA A 24 -20.93 25.18 12.14
C ALA A 24 -22.15 25.09 13.06
N LYS A 25 -23.27 24.55 12.56
CA LYS A 25 -24.50 24.33 13.35
C LYS A 25 -24.28 23.38 14.55
N TYR A 26 -23.46 22.34 14.37
CA TYR A 26 -23.11 21.44 15.46
C TYR A 26 -22.35 22.18 16.58
N ILE A 27 -21.37 23.02 16.21
CA ILE A 27 -20.57 23.82 17.15
C ILE A 27 -21.45 24.82 17.93
N GLU A 28 -22.40 25.50 17.26
CA GLU A 28 -23.35 26.42 17.90
C GLU A 28 -24.14 25.73 19.01
N SER A 29 -24.54 24.48 18.78
CA SER A 29 -25.27 23.67 19.77
C SER A 29 -24.37 23.05 20.84
N ASN A 30 -23.04 23.07 20.67
CA ASN A 30 -22.06 22.44 21.55
C ASN A 30 -20.88 23.41 21.84
N LYS A 31 -21.16 24.47 22.62
CA LYS A 31 -20.30 25.65 22.82
C LYS A 31 -18.83 25.40 23.20
N ASN A 32 -18.49 24.23 23.74
CA ASN A 32 -17.12 23.91 24.17
C ASN A 32 -16.39 22.97 23.17
N THR A 33 -16.91 22.83 21.97
CA THR A 33 -16.37 21.93 20.96
C THR A 33 -15.70 22.73 19.85
N LYS A 34 -14.48 22.35 19.50
CA LYS A 34 -13.80 22.86 18.32
C LYS A 34 -13.73 21.77 17.27
N VAL A 35 -14.02 22.13 16.02
CA VAL A 35 -13.90 21.23 14.87
C VAL A 35 -13.05 21.91 13.80
N ALA A 36 -12.11 21.17 13.25
CA ALA A 36 -11.25 21.67 12.19
C ALA A 36 -11.15 20.67 11.03
N PHE A 37 -11.08 21.20 9.81
CA PHE A 37 -10.61 20.45 8.65
C PHE A 37 -9.10 20.30 8.74
N VAL A 38 -8.56 19.14 8.35
CA VAL A 38 -7.13 18.80 8.49
C VAL A 38 -6.64 17.93 7.33
N GLY A 39 -5.38 17.59 7.34
CA GLY A 39 -4.81 16.50 6.54
C GLY A 39 -4.77 16.73 5.04
N GLY A 40 -5.08 15.67 4.30
CA GLY A 40 -4.96 15.63 2.84
C GLY A 40 -5.82 16.64 2.13
N TYR A 41 -7.03 16.86 2.61
CA TYR A 41 -7.96 17.81 2.02
C TYR A 41 -7.41 19.24 2.01
N LEU A 42 -6.96 19.75 3.16
CA LEU A 42 -6.41 21.11 3.26
C LEU A 42 -5.10 21.26 2.47
N ARG A 43 -4.23 20.25 2.54
CA ARG A 43 -2.99 20.23 1.75
C ARG A 43 -3.30 20.38 0.27
N ASP A 44 -4.20 19.58 -0.29
CA ASP A 44 -4.49 19.57 -1.73
C ASP A 44 -5.18 20.85 -2.17
N LEU A 45 -6.02 21.43 -1.32
CA LEU A 45 -6.62 22.74 -1.49
C LEU A 45 -5.54 23.86 -1.59
N LEU A 46 -4.58 23.85 -0.66
CA LEU A 46 -3.49 24.82 -0.66
C LEU A 46 -2.53 24.63 -1.84
N ILE A 47 -2.26 23.38 -2.26
CA ILE A 47 -1.51 23.07 -3.47
C ILE A 47 -2.20 23.68 -4.70
N SER A 48 -3.52 23.55 -4.80
CA SER A 48 -4.29 24.16 -5.88
C SER A 48 -4.14 25.68 -5.90
N LYS A 49 -4.26 26.35 -4.74
CA LYS A 49 -4.08 27.80 -4.63
C LYS A 49 -2.70 28.24 -5.09
N PHE A 50 -1.63 27.61 -4.59
CA PHE A 50 -0.26 28.10 -4.81
C PHE A 50 0.36 27.64 -6.12
N HIS A 51 -0.01 26.49 -6.64
CA HIS A 51 0.58 25.92 -7.85
C HIS A 51 -0.35 25.89 -9.05
N LYS A 52 -1.53 26.51 -8.96
CA LYS A 52 -2.53 26.61 -10.05
C LYS A 52 -2.87 25.24 -10.65
N LYS A 53 -2.76 24.19 -9.85
CA LYS A 53 -3.20 22.86 -10.25
C LYS A 53 -4.72 22.77 -10.08
N SER A 54 -5.40 22.09 -11.00
CA SER A 54 -6.83 21.83 -10.84
C SER A 54 -7.05 21.05 -9.55
N PHE A 55 -7.88 21.59 -8.66
CA PHE A 55 -8.33 20.86 -7.47
C PHE A 55 -9.39 19.85 -7.92
N SER A 56 -8.98 18.62 -8.09
CA SER A 56 -9.95 17.52 -8.17
C SER A 56 -10.61 17.41 -6.80
N LYS A 57 -11.95 17.59 -6.74
CA LYS A 57 -12.66 17.46 -5.48
C LYS A 57 -12.25 16.13 -4.81
N PRO A 58 -11.61 16.17 -3.64
CA PRO A 58 -11.18 14.95 -3.00
C PRO A 58 -12.40 14.17 -2.53
N VAL A 59 -12.29 12.88 -2.67
CA VAL A 59 -13.28 11.92 -2.17
C VAL A 59 -13.19 11.81 -0.65
N ASP A 60 -12.00 12.08 -0.07
CA ASP A 60 -11.70 11.95 1.35
C ASP A 60 -11.62 13.31 2.04
N ILE A 61 -12.38 13.50 3.11
CA ILE A 61 -12.41 14.71 3.94
C ILE A 61 -12.02 14.32 5.37
N ASP A 62 -10.92 14.89 5.85
CA ASP A 62 -10.41 14.64 7.21
C ASP A 62 -10.85 15.76 8.16
N LEU A 63 -11.48 15.38 9.27
CA LEU A 63 -11.89 16.27 10.37
C LEU A 63 -11.23 15.86 11.68
N VAL A 64 -10.89 16.86 12.50
CA VAL A 64 -10.50 16.65 13.89
C VAL A 64 -11.43 17.45 14.81
N ILE A 65 -11.81 16.86 15.94
CA ILE A 65 -12.71 17.46 16.92
C ILE A 65 -12.13 17.42 18.33
N GLU A 66 -12.08 18.56 19.02
CA GLU A 66 -11.96 18.59 20.48
C GLU A 66 -13.32 18.26 21.09
N GLY A 67 -13.62 16.96 21.20
CA GLY A 67 -14.91 16.44 21.61
C GLY A 67 -15.12 15.00 21.18
N SER A 68 -16.37 14.62 20.99
CA SER A 68 -16.76 13.27 20.57
C SER A 68 -16.93 13.19 19.04
N SER A 69 -16.03 12.46 18.39
CA SER A 69 -16.14 12.15 16.94
C SER A 69 -17.46 11.42 16.61
N ILE A 70 -17.88 10.52 17.50
CA ILE A 70 -19.14 9.75 17.35
C ILE A 70 -20.37 10.68 17.38
N SER A 71 -20.39 11.67 18.31
CA SER A 71 -21.51 12.61 18.43
C SER A 71 -21.62 13.50 17.18
N LEU A 72 -20.48 14.01 16.67
CA LEU A 72 -20.47 14.78 15.43
C LEU A 72 -20.92 13.92 14.24
N ALA A 73 -20.42 12.68 14.12
CA ALA A 73 -20.81 11.77 13.06
C ALA A 73 -22.32 11.48 13.06
N LYS A 74 -22.90 11.20 14.22
CA LYS A 74 -24.34 10.99 14.36
C LYS A 74 -25.14 12.25 14.02
N PHE A 75 -24.67 13.43 14.41
CA PHE A 75 -25.30 14.69 14.05
C PHE A 75 -25.28 14.92 12.53
N ILE A 76 -24.13 14.73 11.88
CA ILE A 76 -23.97 14.85 10.44
C ILE A 76 -24.97 13.88 9.75
N LYS A 77 -24.94 12.58 10.12
CA LYS A 77 -25.86 11.58 9.54
C LYS A 77 -27.34 11.98 9.67
N LYS A 78 -27.73 12.51 10.83
CA LYS A 78 -29.13 12.91 11.09
C LYS A 78 -29.59 14.10 10.24
N ASN A 79 -28.68 15.01 9.91
CA ASN A 79 -29.00 16.29 9.25
C ASN A 79 -28.63 16.33 7.74
N ILE A 80 -28.01 15.28 7.21
CA ILE A 80 -27.78 15.13 5.78
C ILE A 80 -29.11 14.78 5.11
N VAL A 81 -29.41 15.49 4.02
CA VAL A 81 -30.59 15.25 3.17
C VAL A 81 -30.15 14.86 1.77
N ASN A 82 -31.04 14.18 1.03
CA ASN A 82 -30.82 13.78 -0.37
C ASN A 82 -29.62 12.85 -0.58
N VAL A 83 -29.47 11.84 0.29
CA VAL A 83 -28.42 10.81 0.17
C VAL A 83 -29.06 9.43 0.17
N ASP A 84 -28.64 8.58 -0.77
CA ASP A 84 -29.15 7.22 -0.92
C ASP A 84 -28.54 6.28 0.11
N LEU A 85 -27.27 6.51 0.48
CA LEU A 85 -26.51 5.66 1.39
C LEU A 85 -25.62 6.49 2.33
N CYS A 86 -25.77 6.26 3.65
CA CYS A 86 -24.90 6.84 4.67
C CYS A 86 -24.52 5.75 5.68
N LEU A 87 -23.30 5.25 5.61
CA LEU A 87 -22.74 4.24 6.50
C LEU A 87 -21.78 4.88 7.49
N ILE A 88 -21.88 4.48 8.76
CA ILE A 88 -20.93 4.88 9.82
C ILE A 88 -20.18 3.65 10.29
N LYS A 89 -18.84 3.76 10.36
CA LYS A 89 -17.94 2.79 10.99
C LYS A 89 -17.21 3.45 12.14
N GLU A 90 -17.28 2.86 13.31
CA GLU A 90 -16.65 3.35 14.53
C GLU A 90 -15.37 2.54 14.82
N PHE A 91 -14.27 3.25 15.09
CA PHE A 91 -12.99 2.66 15.48
C PHE A 91 -12.66 3.11 16.91
N ASN A 92 -13.24 2.41 17.88
CA ASN A 92 -13.23 2.81 19.29
C ASN A 92 -11.82 2.95 19.88
N LEU A 93 -10.87 2.12 19.45
CA LEU A 93 -9.49 2.14 19.95
C LEU A 93 -8.81 3.50 19.75
N TYR A 94 -9.14 4.20 18.66
CA TYR A 94 -8.54 5.50 18.30
C TYR A 94 -9.53 6.67 18.34
N ASN A 95 -10.76 6.44 18.81
CA ASN A 95 -11.83 7.42 18.81
C ASN A 95 -12.00 8.10 17.44
N THR A 96 -12.02 7.29 16.39
CA THR A 96 -12.18 7.72 14.99
C THR A 96 -13.47 7.15 14.42
N VAL A 97 -14.14 7.92 13.60
CA VAL A 97 -15.35 7.51 12.91
C VAL A 97 -15.20 7.79 11.43
N GLU A 98 -15.52 6.82 10.60
CA GLU A 98 -15.61 6.94 9.15
C GLU A 98 -17.08 7.02 8.75
N ILE A 99 -17.45 8.04 7.98
CA ILE A 99 -18.75 8.18 7.34
C ILE A 99 -18.55 8.03 5.84
N ASN A 100 -19.24 7.08 5.24
CA ASN A 100 -19.28 6.92 3.79
C ASN A 100 -20.63 7.40 3.28
N ILE A 101 -20.63 8.39 2.39
CA ILE A 101 -21.83 9.03 1.84
C ILE A 101 -21.68 9.04 0.32
N ASN A 102 -22.40 8.20 -0.39
CA ASN A 102 -22.23 7.97 -1.82
C ASN A 102 -20.73 7.68 -2.12
N ASP A 103 -20.10 8.51 -2.95
CA ASP A 103 -18.68 8.39 -3.31
C ASP A 103 -17.74 9.15 -2.36
N TYR A 104 -18.24 9.79 -1.30
CA TYR A 104 -17.44 10.57 -0.37
C TYR A 104 -17.19 9.82 0.93
N LYS A 105 -15.97 10.00 1.43
CA LYS A 105 -15.54 9.49 2.72
C LYS A 105 -15.20 10.66 3.65
N ILE A 106 -15.76 10.66 4.85
CA ILE A 106 -15.47 11.65 5.88
C ILE A 106 -14.88 10.93 7.08
N ASP A 107 -13.62 11.20 7.37
CA ASP A 107 -12.92 10.66 8.53
C ASP A 107 -12.93 11.69 9.66
N ILE A 108 -13.54 11.36 10.79
CA ILE A 108 -13.66 12.24 11.97
C ILE A 108 -12.85 11.61 13.10
N ALA A 109 -11.78 12.26 13.53
CA ALA A 109 -10.98 11.84 14.68
C ALA A 109 -11.18 12.77 15.86
N SER A 110 -11.36 12.22 17.07
CA SER A 110 -11.21 13.01 18.29
C SER A 110 -9.75 13.43 18.44
N ALA A 111 -9.50 14.70 18.72
CA ALA A 111 -8.16 15.25 18.94
C ALA A 111 -7.43 14.47 20.03
N ARG A 112 -6.21 14.03 19.75
CA ARG A 112 -5.48 13.12 20.62
C ARG A 112 -3.98 13.36 20.61
N LYS A 113 -3.34 13.00 21.72
CA LYS A 113 -1.90 12.84 21.86
C LYS A 113 -1.56 11.36 21.71
N GLU A 114 -0.46 11.05 21.07
CA GLU A 114 0.09 9.71 20.91
C GLU A 114 1.43 9.60 21.64
N ILE A 115 1.60 8.52 22.42
CA ILE A 115 2.83 8.22 23.14
C ILE A 115 3.30 6.82 22.68
N TYR A 116 4.48 6.77 22.11
CA TYR A 116 5.10 5.53 21.66
C TYR A 116 6.02 5.01 22.77
N SER A 117 5.72 3.83 23.32
CA SER A 117 6.55 3.18 24.34
C SER A 117 7.85 2.60 23.76
N SER A 118 7.81 2.23 22.50
CA SER A 118 8.98 1.75 21.73
C SER A 118 8.78 2.00 20.24
N PRO A 119 9.86 2.13 19.46
CA PRO A 119 9.80 2.36 18.03
C PRO A 119 8.94 1.32 17.29
N GLY A 120 8.07 1.78 16.40
CA GLY A 120 7.23 0.95 15.55
C GLY A 120 6.06 0.25 16.22
N LEU A 121 5.88 0.36 17.53
CA LEU A 121 4.70 -0.15 18.24
C LEU A 121 3.47 0.73 17.99
N ASN A 122 2.30 0.22 18.36
CA ASN A 122 1.10 1.04 18.39
C ASN A 122 1.19 2.02 19.56
N PRO A 123 0.83 3.30 19.36
CA PRO A 123 0.87 4.28 20.43
C PRO A 123 -0.26 4.09 21.45
N THR A 124 0.00 4.49 22.67
CA THR A 124 -1.06 4.79 23.64
C THR A 124 -1.66 6.15 23.29
N VAL A 125 -2.98 6.25 23.27
CA VAL A 125 -3.70 7.46 22.88
C VAL A 125 -4.45 8.07 24.06
N THR A 126 -4.38 9.40 24.16
CA THR A 126 -5.14 10.18 25.16
C THR A 126 -5.82 11.36 24.48
N LYS A 127 -7.02 11.75 24.94
CA LYS A 127 -7.72 12.94 24.43
C LYS A 127 -6.85 14.19 24.61
N SER A 128 -6.87 15.09 23.62
CA SER A 128 -6.06 16.29 23.66
C SER A 128 -6.67 17.42 22.82
N THR A 129 -5.89 18.47 22.54
CA THR A 129 -6.28 19.62 21.72
C THR A 129 -5.92 19.40 20.24
N ILE A 130 -6.45 20.26 19.34
CA ILE A 130 -6.09 20.27 17.93
C ILE A 130 -4.59 20.48 17.76
N GLU A 131 -3.98 21.40 18.53
CA GLU A 131 -2.55 21.66 18.46
C GLU A 131 -1.70 20.43 18.78
N GLU A 132 -2.08 19.66 19.80
CA GLU A 132 -1.39 18.42 20.16
C GLU A 132 -1.63 17.31 19.10
N ASP A 133 -2.82 17.24 18.49
CA ASP A 133 -3.09 16.31 17.41
C ASP A 133 -2.23 16.59 16.17
N LEU A 134 -1.96 17.86 15.88
CA LEU A 134 -1.08 18.24 14.78
C LEU A 134 0.36 17.79 14.99
N LYS A 135 0.87 17.73 16.24
CA LYS A 135 2.25 17.32 16.56
C LYS A 135 2.55 15.86 16.25
N ARG A 136 1.56 14.97 16.32
CA ARG A 136 1.74 13.53 16.07
C ARG A 136 1.72 13.13 14.60
N ARG A 137 1.40 14.05 13.69
CA ARG A 137 1.27 13.77 12.27
C ARG A 137 2.62 13.48 11.62
N ASP A 138 2.60 13.08 10.37
CA ASP A 138 3.80 12.62 9.65
C ASP A 138 4.65 13.76 9.08
N PHE A 139 4.00 14.71 8.39
CA PHE A 139 4.67 15.77 7.64
C PHE A 139 4.05 17.13 7.95
N THR A 140 4.87 18.19 7.84
CA THR A 140 4.43 19.57 8.01
C THR A 140 3.23 19.91 7.12
N ILE A 141 3.27 19.46 5.87
CA ILE A 141 2.20 19.69 4.86
C ILE A 141 0.86 19.03 5.23
N ASN A 142 0.85 18.01 6.08
CA ASN A 142 -0.34 17.33 6.58
C ASN A 142 -0.74 17.79 7.98
N SER A 143 0.08 18.67 8.59
CA SER A 143 -0.10 19.19 9.94
C SER A 143 -0.64 20.63 9.94
N ILE A 144 -1.56 20.91 9.03
CA ILE A 144 -2.29 22.17 8.92
C ILE A 144 -3.75 21.90 9.29
N ALA A 145 -4.35 22.78 10.10
CA ALA A 145 -5.77 22.71 10.41
C ALA A 145 -6.47 24.04 10.19
N PHE A 146 -7.74 23.98 9.82
CA PHE A 146 -8.63 25.13 9.67
C PHE A 146 -9.84 24.95 10.58
N GLU A 147 -9.91 25.71 11.67
CA GLU A 147 -10.99 25.69 12.64
C GLU A 147 -12.23 26.39 12.08
N VAL A 148 -13.38 25.71 12.13
CA VAL A 148 -14.60 26.22 11.53
C VAL A 148 -15.19 27.41 12.26
N SER A 149 -15.16 27.44 13.58
CA SER A 149 -15.81 28.49 14.40
C SER A 149 -15.09 29.82 14.34
N THR A 150 -13.76 29.83 14.44
CA THR A 150 -12.94 31.05 14.51
C THR A 150 -12.27 31.39 13.18
N ARG A 151 -12.33 30.50 12.17
CA ARG A 151 -11.59 30.59 10.93
C ARG A 151 -10.07 30.65 11.11
N LYS A 152 -9.58 30.19 12.28
CA LYS A 152 -8.16 30.16 12.59
C LYS A 152 -7.46 29.07 11.83
N ILE A 153 -6.33 29.41 11.22
CA ILE A 153 -5.41 28.45 10.61
C ILE A 153 -4.36 28.08 11.66
N TYR A 154 -4.22 26.79 11.93
CA TYR A 154 -3.14 26.23 12.72
C TYR A 154 -2.08 25.70 11.74
N ASP A 155 -0.96 26.40 11.65
CA ASP A 155 0.23 26.00 10.87
C ASP A 155 1.47 26.13 11.78
N LEU A 156 1.54 25.28 12.80
CA LEU A 156 2.55 25.33 13.85
C LEU A 156 3.95 24.97 13.35
N TYR A 157 4.03 24.28 12.22
CA TYR A 157 5.27 23.69 11.69
C TYR A 157 5.66 24.23 10.31
N GLY A 158 5.01 25.27 9.84
CA GLY A 158 5.32 25.91 8.55
C GLY A 158 4.92 25.09 7.33
N GLY A 159 3.88 24.27 7.43
CA GLY A 159 3.39 23.42 6.34
C GLY A 159 2.97 24.22 5.11
N ILE A 160 2.41 25.44 5.27
CA ILE A 160 2.04 26.34 4.18
C ILE A 160 3.30 26.78 3.39
N ALA A 161 4.39 27.11 4.10
CA ALA A 161 5.66 27.46 3.47
C ALA A 161 6.27 26.29 2.72
N ASP A 162 6.18 25.08 3.28
CA ASP A 162 6.64 23.85 2.65
C ASP A 162 5.82 23.49 1.41
N ILE A 163 4.50 23.67 1.44
CA ILE A 163 3.65 23.53 0.25
C ILE A 163 4.11 24.50 -0.85
N LYS A 164 4.30 25.79 -0.54
CA LYS A 164 4.77 26.80 -1.51
C LYS A 164 6.10 26.42 -2.14
N SER A 165 7.04 25.88 -1.35
CA SER A 165 8.38 25.48 -1.80
C SER A 165 8.48 24.04 -2.30
N LYS A 166 7.36 23.31 -2.40
CA LYS A 166 7.30 21.89 -2.80
C LYS A 166 8.23 21.00 -1.98
N ARG A 167 8.21 21.16 -0.66
CA ARG A 167 9.11 20.49 0.26
C ARG A 167 8.35 19.53 1.17
N LEU A 168 8.96 18.38 1.46
CA LEU A 168 8.50 17.42 2.45
C LEU A 168 9.42 17.50 3.67
N ASN A 169 8.87 17.91 4.80
CA ASN A 169 9.54 17.94 6.10
C ASN A 169 8.83 17.03 7.09
N LEU A 170 9.62 16.25 7.84
CA LEU A 170 9.16 15.53 9.03
C LEU A 170 8.88 16.53 10.16
N LEU A 171 7.90 16.23 11.00
CA LEU A 171 7.49 17.15 12.06
C LEU A 171 8.51 17.25 13.22
N HIS A 172 9.17 16.15 13.57
CA HIS A 172 10.10 16.09 14.71
C HIS A 172 11.17 15.00 14.51
N SER A 173 12.23 15.06 15.33
CA SER A 173 13.38 14.17 15.24
C SER A 173 13.05 12.68 15.39
N ASN A 174 12.05 12.34 16.18
CA ASN A 174 11.63 10.95 16.40
C ASN A 174 10.58 10.45 15.42
N SER A 175 10.18 11.28 14.45
CA SER A 175 9.05 10.97 13.56
C SER A 175 9.17 9.61 12.87
N ILE A 176 10.38 9.26 12.40
CA ILE A 176 10.61 7.97 11.72
C ILE A 176 10.80 6.83 12.71
N SER A 177 11.46 7.07 13.85
CA SER A 177 11.62 6.03 14.88
C SER A 177 10.27 5.63 15.49
N ASP A 178 9.38 6.58 15.71
CA ASP A 178 8.03 6.32 16.20
C ASP A 178 7.23 5.47 15.21
N ASP A 179 7.28 5.84 13.93
CA ASP A 179 6.61 5.10 12.86
C ASP A 179 7.43 5.07 11.56
N PRO A 180 8.29 4.04 11.37
CA PRO A 180 9.09 3.90 10.16
C PRO A 180 8.28 3.76 8.85
N SER A 181 7.00 3.40 8.92
CA SER A 181 6.14 3.38 7.72
C SER A 181 5.96 4.77 7.08
N ARG A 182 6.23 5.84 7.85
CA ARG A 182 6.25 7.23 7.35
C ARG A 182 7.27 7.44 6.23
N LEU A 183 8.33 6.62 6.15
CA LEU A 183 9.28 6.65 5.02
C LEU A 183 8.61 6.26 3.70
N ILE A 184 7.78 5.22 3.73
CA ILE A 184 7.03 4.77 2.55
C ILE A 184 6.02 5.86 2.15
N ARG A 185 5.36 6.46 3.13
CA ARG A 185 4.43 7.59 2.91
C ARG A 185 5.15 8.81 2.35
N CYS A 186 6.37 9.10 2.82
CA CYS A 186 7.19 10.21 2.30
C CYS A 186 7.48 10.00 0.81
N ALA A 187 7.93 8.81 0.42
CA ALA A 187 8.21 8.48 -0.97
C ALA A 187 6.93 8.50 -1.84
N LYS A 188 5.79 8.06 -1.29
CA LYS A 188 4.47 8.19 -1.93
C LYS A 188 4.14 9.66 -2.22
N TYR A 189 4.26 10.54 -1.23
CA TYR A 189 3.99 11.96 -1.43
C TYR A 189 4.99 12.64 -2.36
N ALA A 190 6.28 12.30 -2.28
CA ALA A 190 7.29 12.79 -3.22
C ALA A 190 6.93 12.42 -4.67
N SER A 191 6.50 11.18 -4.88
CA SER A 191 6.06 10.69 -6.20
C SER A 191 4.77 11.35 -6.69
N ARG A 192 3.75 11.49 -5.80
CA ARG A 192 2.41 11.95 -6.15
C ARG A 192 2.32 13.46 -6.32
N LEU A 193 2.97 14.21 -5.43
CA LEU A 193 2.89 15.66 -5.38
C LEU A 193 3.98 16.35 -6.20
N ASP A 194 5.02 15.61 -6.59
CA ASP A 194 6.25 16.17 -7.19
C ASP A 194 6.96 17.12 -6.21
N PHE A 195 7.09 16.68 -4.96
CA PHE A 195 7.76 17.40 -3.88
C PHE A 195 9.08 16.73 -3.52
N ASN A 196 10.04 17.52 -3.05
CA ASN A 196 11.35 17.02 -2.62
C ASN A 196 11.42 16.90 -1.11
N ILE A 197 12.00 15.82 -0.61
CA ILE A 197 12.33 15.69 0.82
C ILE A 197 13.43 16.72 1.18
N SER A 198 13.32 17.36 2.34
CA SER A 198 14.37 18.25 2.82
C SER A 198 15.63 17.47 3.22
N ASN A 199 16.80 18.13 3.14
CA ASN A 199 18.07 17.50 3.50
C ASN A 199 18.08 17.01 4.95
N ASN A 200 17.49 17.75 5.88
CA ASN A 200 17.42 17.36 7.29
C ASN A 200 16.53 16.11 7.47
N SER A 201 15.36 16.10 6.85
CA SER A 201 14.45 14.94 6.91
C SER A 201 15.06 13.70 6.22
N LEU A 202 15.81 13.90 5.14
CA LEU A 202 16.52 12.81 4.47
C LEU A 202 17.62 12.22 5.34
N LYS A 203 18.47 13.06 5.94
CA LYS A 203 19.52 12.61 6.90
C LYS A 203 18.91 11.84 8.07
N GLN A 204 17.88 12.39 8.71
CA GLN A 204 17.15 11.72 9.79
C GLN A 204 16.63 10.36 9.35
N SER A 205 16.04 10.27 8.15
CA SER A 205 15.52 9.03 7.58
C SER A 205 16.62 7.98 7.40
N GLN A 206 17.75 8.38 6.82
CA GLN A 206 18.91 7.51 6.59
C GLN A 206 19.52 7.03 7.91
N GLU A 207 19.69 7.92 8.89
CA GLU A 207 20.23 7.58 10.21
C GLU A 207 19.34 6.60 10.94
N THR A 208 18.02 6.86 10.96
CA THR A 208 17.06 5.95 11.61
C THR A 208 17.07 4.58 10.93
N VAL A 209 17.09 4.51 9.59
CA VAL A 209 17.13 3.24 8.87
C VAL A 209 18.43 2.47 9.12
N ARG A 210 19.58 3.14 9.28
CA ARG A 210 20.85 2.49 9.62
C ARG A 210 20.90 1.90 11.02
N GLN A 211 20.21 2.55 11.96
CA GLN A 211 20.21 2.17 13.38
C GLN A 211 19.11 1.18 13.74
N TRP A 212 18.09 1.10 12.91
CA TRP A 212 16.87 0.35 13.23
C TRP A 212 17.08 -1.16 13.22
N PRO A 213 16.24 -1.90 13.98
CA PRO A 213 16.48 -3.29 14.35
C PRO A 213 16.49 -4.34 13.25
N TRP A 214 16.64 -4.00 12.02
CA TRP A 214 16.99 -4.96 10.99
C TRP A 214 18.46 -5.36 10.93
N LYS A 215 19.32 -4.67 11.68
CA LYS A 215 20.66 -5.18 11.98
C LYS A 215 20.58 -6.01 13.24
N SER A 216 20.94 -7.29 13.16
CA SER A 216 21.16 -8.11 14.36
C SER A 216 22.19 -7.40 15.23
N SER A 217 21.80 -6.90 16.40
CA SER A 217 22.79 -6.65 17.44
C SER A 217 23.41 -8.01 17.79
N GLU A 218 24.70 -8.06 18.00
CA GLU A 218 25.46 -9.27 18.39
C GLU A 218 25.02 -9.87 19.74
N THR A 219 24.00 -9.30 20.36
CA THR A 219 23.37 -9.82 21.57
C THR A 219 22.33 -10.86 21.19
N HIS A 220 22.48 -12.07 21.70
CA HIS A 220 21.68 -13.29 21.50
C HIS A 220 20.17 -13.20 21.78
N GLN A 221 19.55 -12.02 21.86
CA GLN A 221 18.12 -11.85 21.93
C GLN A 221 17.53 -11.80 20.54
N LYS A 222 16.61 -12.75 20.22
CA LYS A 222 15.77 -12.72 19.02
C LYS A 222 15.11 -11.34 18.92
N MET A 223 15.55 -10.52 17.98
CA MET A 223 14.91 -9.24 17.72
C MET A 223 13.54 -9.49 17.11
N ILE A 224 12.53 -9.20 17.89
CA ILE A 224 11.13 -9.28 17.46
C ILE A 224 10.79 -7.95 16.80
N TYR A 225 10.59 -7.97 15.48
CA TYR A 225 10.03 -6.81 14.78
C TYR A 225 8.62 -6.54 15.29
N PRO A 226 8.27 -5.28 15.58
CA PRO A 226 6.91 -4.97 15.96
C PRO A 226 5.93 -5.36 14.85
N PRO A 227 4.98 -6.29 15.11
CA PRO A 227 4.03 -6.75 14.08
C PRO A 227 3.24 -5.59 13.45
N ALA A 228 2.91 -4.57 14.26
CA ALA A 228 2.22 -3.37 13.82
C ALA A 228 2.96 -2.62 12.70
N LEU A 229 4.29 -2.60 12.71
CA LEU A 229 5.09 -1.96 11.67
C LEU A 229 4.96 -2.71 10.35
N GLY A 230 5.11 -4.04 10.35
CA GLY A 230 4.98 -4.86 9.14
C GLY A 230 3.61 -4.70 8.49
N ILE A 231 2.54 -4.69 9.31
CA ILE A 231 1.18 -4.42 8.85
C ILE A 231 1.08 -3.05 8.19
N ARG A 232 1.58 -1.99 8.84
CA ARG A 232 1.51 -0.62 8.32
C ARG A 232 2.26 -0.47 6.99
N ILE A 233 3.46 -1.03 6.88
CA ILE A 233 4.22 -1.02 5.62
C ILE A 233 3.45 -1.75 4.51
N ARG A 234 2.89 -2.93 4.79
CA ARG A 234 2.05 -3.66 3.81
C ARG A 234 0.84 -2.84 3.36
N MET A 235 0.16 -2.18 4.29
CA MET A 235 -0.99 -1.32 3.98
C MET A 235 -0.59 -0.15 3.08
N GLU A 236 0.49 0.56 3.39
CA GLU A 236 0.98 1.68 2.57
C GLU A 236 1.39 1.20 1.15
N LEU A 237 2.08 0.07 1.04
CA LEU A 237 2.42 -0.51 -0.26
C LEU A 237 1.18 -0.92 -1.05
N ALA A 238 0.17 -1.50 -0.39
CA ALA A 238 -1.09 -1.86 -1.04
C ALA A 238 -1.83 -0.63 -1.59
N GLU A 239 -1.87 0.46 -0.82
CA GLU A 239 -2.44 1.74 -1.28
C GLU A 239 -1.68 2.33 -2.48
N ILE A 240 -0.34 2.31 -2.43
CA ILE A 240 0.50 2.74 -3.55
C ILE A 240 0.23 1.91 -4.80
N CYS A 241 0.06 0.59 -4.66
CA CYS A 241 -0.25 -0.29 -5.79
C CYS A 241 -1.59 0.05 -6.47
N LYS A 242 -2.58 0.48 -5.69
CA LYS A 242 -3.91 0.83 -6.20
C LYS A 242 -3.95 2.20 -6.89
N HIS A 243 -3.36 3.20 -6.26
CA HIS A 243 -3.60 4.61 -6.58
C HIS A 243 -2.38 5.34 -7.14
N ASP A 244 -1.17 4.83 -6.94
CA ASP A 244 0.08 5.49 -7.29
C ASP A 244 0.97 4.65 -8.22
N ASN A 245 2.14 5.20 -8.55
CA ASN A 245 3.16 4.52 -9.32
C ASN A 245 4.18 3.86 -8.39
N LEU A 246 3.98 2.58 -8.03
CA LEU A 246 4.87 1.83 -7.16
C LEU A 246 6.33 1.84 -7.66
N THR A 247 6.54 1.73 -8.97
CA THR A 247 7.89 1.73 -9.55
C THR A 247 8.63 3.05 -9.27
N ASN A 248 7.93 4.19 -9.38
CA ASN A 248 8.49 5.49 -9.07
C ASN A 248 8.78 5.61 -7.57
N VAL A 249 7.85 5.19 -6.71
CA VAL A 249 8.03 5.19 -5.25
C VAL A 249 9.25 4.35 -4.84
N ILE A 250 9.41 3.15 -5.38
CA ILE A 250 10.59 2.30 -5.10
C ILE A 250 11.89 2.94 -5.61
N SER A 251 11.85 3.59 -6.78
CA SER A 251 13.01 4.33 -7.30
C SER A 251 13.42 5.50 -6.39
N ILE A 252 12.44 6.21 -5.81
CA ILE A 252 12.67 7.30 -4.85
C ILE A 252 13.28 6.73 -3.56
N ILE A 253 12.71 5.66 -2.99
CA ILE A 253 13.23 4.99 -1.79
C ILE A 253 14.67 4.52 -2.00
N HIS A 254 14.97 3.97 -3.18
CA HIS A 254 16.33 3.57 -3.54
C HIS A 254 17.28 4.76 -3.64
N LYS A 255 16.86 5.84 -4.35
CA LYS A 255 17.66 7.07 -4.47
C LYS A 255 17.95 7.72 -3.12
N TRP A 256 17.05 7.57 -2.15
CA TRP A 256 17.23 8.07 -0.78
C TRP A 256 18.08 7.15 0.10
N GLU A 257 18.56 6.01 -0.43
CA GLU A 257 19.36 5.02 0.31
C GLU A 257 18.65 4.42 1.53
N ILE A 258 17.32 4.30 1.47
CA ILE A 258 16.49 3.77 2.55
C ILE A 258 15.73 2.49 2.14
N ILE A 259 16.15 1.84 1.05
CA ILE A 259 15.49 0.63 0.51
C ILE A 259 15.49 -0.54 1.50
N SER A 260 16.46 -0.57 2.43
CA SER A 260 16.57 -1.59 3.46
C SER A 260 15.35 -1.65 4.40
N ILE A 261 14.51 -0.61 4.44
CA ILE A 261 13.22 -0.68 5.14
C ILE A 261 12.31 -1.79 4.58
N LEU A 262 12.47 -2.11 3.30
CA LEU A 262 11.73 -3.19 2.64
C LEU A 262 12.54 -4.50 2.69
N ASN A 263 13.75 -4.46 2.16
CA ASN A 263 14.65 -5.60 2.12
C ASN A 263 16.08 -5.10 1.83
N GLU A 264 17.05 -5.54 2.62
CA GLU A 264 18.46 -5.10 2.54
C GLU A 264 19.12 -5.48 1.21
N ASN A 265 18.65 -6.58 0.58
CA ASN A 265 19.27 -7.18 -0.60
C ASN A 265 18.59 -6.81 -1.93
N ILE A 266 17.62 -5.91 -1.92
CA ILE A 266 16.99 -5.45 -3.16
C ILE A 266 17.99 -4.65 -4.00
N LYS A 267 18.30 -5.19 -5.19
CA LYS A 267 19.05 -4.46 -6.22
C LYS A 267 18.03 -3.80 -7.16
N VAL A 268 17.86 -2.49 -7.01
CA VAL A 268 16.93 -1.72 -7.85
C VAL A 268 17.62 -1.33 -9.16
N ASP A 269 17.57 -2.25 -10.14
CA ASP A 269 18.04 -2.02 -11.50
C ASP A 269 16.87 -1.92 -12.50
N LYS A 270 17.18 -1.69 -13.77
CA LYS A 270 16.17 -1.61 -14.84
C LYS A 270 15.35 -2.91 -15.00
N ARG A 271 15.97 -4.08 -14.71
CA ARG A 271 15.29 -5.37 -14.79
C ARG A 271 14.30 -5.52 -13.64
N PHE A 272 14.71 -5.19 -12.43
CA PHE A 272 13.85 -5.20 -11.24
C PHE A 272 12.65 -4.29 -11.42
N LEU A 273 12.85 -3.03 -11.83
CA LEU A 273 11.76 -2.06 -12.04
C LEU A 273 10.80 -2.50 -13.15
N ARG A 274 11.32 -3.12 -14.22
CA ARG A 274 10.50 -3.71 -15.27
C ARG A 274 9.64 -4.85 -14.72
N GLY A 275 10.22 -5.75 -13.93
CA GLY A 275 9.51 -6.85 -13.29
C GLY A 275 8.42 -6.35 -12.33
N LEU A 276 8.69 -5.28 -11.58
CA LEU A 276 7.70 -4.63 -10.70
C LEU A 276 6.49 -4.07 -11.49
N ASN A 277 6.72 -3.53 -12.68
CA ASN A 277 5.63 -3.11 -13.56
C ASN A 277 4.86 -4.30 -14.13
N TRP A 278 5.56 -5.39 -14.46
CA TRP A 278 4.92 -6.59 -14.98
C TRP A 278 4.05 -7.28 -13.91
N ILE A 279 4.50 -7.36 -12.64
CA ILE A 279 3.71 -7.97 -11.58
C ILE A 279 2.37 -7.22 -11.39
N LYS A 280 2.38 -5.87 -11.54
CA LYS A 280 1.14 -5.06 -11.54
C LYS A 280 0.22 -5.45 -12.70
N LYS A 281 0.74 -5.55 -13.93
CA LYS A 281 -0.03 -5.94 -15.12
C LYS A 281 -0.62 -7.35 -15.00
N LEU A 282 0.12 -8.27 -14.41
CA LEU A 282 -0.30 -9.65 -14.16
C LEU A 282 -1.24 -9.78 -12.95
N LYS A 283 -1.58 -8.68 -12.28
CA LYS A 283 -2.36 -8.69 -11.02
C LYS A 283 -1.76 -9.66 -9.98
N GLY A 284 -0.43 -9.66 -9.88
CA GLY A 284 0.31 -10.48 -8.93
C GLY A 284 0.61 -9.73 -7.63
N ASN A 285 1.14 -10.46 -6.65
CA ASN A 285 1.44 -9.93 -5.33
C ASN A 285 2.76 -9.16 -5.32
N HIS A 286 2.68 -7.82 -5.23
CA HIS A 286 3.85 -6.94 -5.23
C HIS A 286 4.75 -7.17 -4.01
N MET A 287 4.18 -7.52 -2.85
CA MET A 287 4.96 -7.78 -1.65
C MET A 287 5.85 -9.00 -1.84
N LEU A 288 5.32 -10.07 -2.40
CA LEU A 288 6.12 -11.27 -2.70
C LEU A 288 7.22 -10.96 -3.72
N TYR A 289 6.94 -10.08 -4.70
CA TYR A 289 7.97 -9.65 -5.66
C TYR A 289 9.10 -8.87 -4.97
N LEU A 290 8.81 -8.02 -3.98
CA LEU A 290 9.81 -7.30 -3.20
C LEU A 290 10.65 -8.23 -2.31
N LEU A 291 10.08 -9.35 -1.85
CA LEU A 291 10.73 -10.29 -0.92
C LEU A 291 11.42 -11.48 -1.61
N LYS A 292 11.15 -11.74 -2.89
CA LYS A 292 11.53 -12.98 -3.61
C LYS A 292 13.03 -13.32 -3.61
N ASP A 293 13.89 -12.32 -3.48
CA ASP A 293 15.35 -12.46 -3.48
C ASP A 293 15.98 -12.14 -2.11
N SER A 294 15.22 -12.22 -1.00
CA SER A 294 15.72 -12.07 0.36
C SER A 294 16.73 -13.18 0.69
N GLU A 295 17.88 -12.82 1.27
CA GLU A 295 18.86 -13.81 1.71
C GLU A 295 18.31 -14.64 2.87
N ASP A 296 17.71 -13.97 3.86
CA ASP A 296 17.01 -14.59 4.98
C ASP A 296 15.51 -14.44 4.75
N LEU A 297 14.94 -15.40 4.02
CA LEU A 297 13.53 -15.40 3.67
C LEU A 297 12.64 -15.51 4.91
N GLU A 298 13.05 -16.30 5.90
CA GLU A 298 12.29 -16.52 7.13
C GLU A 298 12.12 -15.20 7.90
N LYS A 299 13.22 -14.47 8.14
CA LYS A 299 13.16 -13.15 8.80
C LYS A 299 12.35 -12.15 8.01
N ALA A 300 12.51 -12.10 6.68
CA ALA A 300 11.73 -11.21 5.83
C ALA A 300 10.23 -11.51 5.92
N CYS A 301 9.85 -12.80 5.92
CA CYS A 301 8.46 -13.22 6.05
C CYS A 301 7.89 -12.90 7.43
N GLN A 302 8.64 -13.15 8.50
CA GLN A 302 8.23 -12.78 9.87
C GLN A 302 8.02 -11.27 10.01
N ARG A 303 8.94 -10.47 9.49
CA ARG A 303 8.89 -9.00 9.53
C ARG A 303 7.62 -8.43 8.89
N PHE A 304 7.18 -9.01 7.79
CA PHE A 304 6.00 -8.54 7.07
C PHE A 304 4.75 -9.38 7.32
N LEU A 305 4.79 -10.29 8.28
CA LEU A 305 3.68 -11.20 8.61
C LEU A 305 3.14 -11.90 7.36
N VAL A 306 4.05 -12.45 6.56
CA VAL A 306 3.72 -13.25 5.38
C VAL A 306 3.11 -14.57 5.86
N ASN A 307 1.97 -14.95 5.31
CA ASN A 307 1.29 -16.18 5.71
C ASN A 307 1.92 -17.44 5.07
N ASN A 308 1.61 -18.62 5.61
CA ASN A 308 2.23 -19.88 5.18
C ASN A 308 2.03 -20.17 3.69
N SER A 309 0.90 -19.80 3.09
CA SER A 309 0.68 -19.98 1.66
C SER A 309 1.54 -19.06 0.82
N GLU A 310 1.77 -17.83 1.26
CA GLU A 310 2.68 -16.87 0.63
C GLU A 310 4.15 -17.29 0.79
N ILE A 311 4.53 -17.84 1.95
CA ILE A 311 5.89 -18.39 2.20
C ILE A 311 6.17 -19.52 1.20
N LYS A 312 5.24 -20.45 1.05
CA LYS A 312 5.38 -21.54 0.07
C LYS A 312 5.58 -21.04 -1.36
N ILE A 313 4.88 -19.99 -1.78
CA ILE A 313 5.07 -19.37 -3.10
C ILE A 313 6.51 -18.87 -3.27
N LEU A 314 7.10 -18.25 -2.25
CA LEU A 314 8.48 -17.75 -2.28
C LEU A 314 9.51 -18.88 -2.28
N GLU A 315 9.28 -19.94 -1.52
CA GLU A 315 10.11 -21.16 -1.51
C GLU A 315 10.08 -21.85 -2.87
N ASP A 316 8.88 -22.06 -3.43
CA ASP A 316 8.70 -22.66 -4.76
C ASP A 316 9.40 -21.81 -5.84
N TYR A 317 9.27 -20.47 -5.76
CA TYR A 317 9.98 -19.55 -6.65
C TYR A 317 11.50 -19.73 -6.55
N SER A 318 12.06 -19.74 -5.35
CA SER A 318 13.50 -19.90 -5.11
C SER A 318 14.00 -21.25 -5.66
N ASN A 319 13.30 -22.33 -5.36
CA ASN A 319 13.63 -23.68 -5.78
C ASN A 319 13.58 -23.81 -7.31
N VAL A 320 12.50 -23.36 -7.94
CA VAL A 320 12.35 -23.41 -9.40
C VAL A 320 13.42 -22.55 -10.09
N LYS A 321 13.69 -21.36 -9.59
CA LYS A 321 14.74 -20.46 -10.10
C LYS A 321 16.11 -21.16 -10.11
N LYS A 322 16.46 -21.86 -9.02
CA LYS A 322 17.68 -22.68 -8.93
C LYS A 322 17.68 -23.79 -9.96
N ILE A 323 16.59 -24.59 -10.06
CA ILE A 323 16.46 -25.68 -11.02
C ILE A 323 16.64 -25.17 -12.47
N LEU A 324 15.99 -24.06 -12.82
CA LEU A 324 16.09 -23.46 -14.15
C LEU A 324 17.51 -22.95 -14.46
N LYS A 325 18.21 -22.43 -13.45
CA LYS A 325 19.59 -21.94 -13.58
C LYS A 325 20.58 -23.10 -13.82
N PHE A 326 20.46 -24.19 -13.06
CA PHE A 326 21.40 -25.32 -13.15
C PHE A 326 21.18 -26.20 -14.38
N ASN A 327 19.95 -26.28 -14.90
CA ASN A 327 19.59 -27.18 -16.00
C ASN A 327 19.26 -26.43 -17.31
N GLN A 328 19.91 -25.32 -17.59
CA GLN A 328 19.58 -24.45 -18.74
C GLN A 328 19.51 -25.19 -20.06
N LYS A 329 20.51 -26.03 -20.36
CA LYS A 329 20.55 -26.83 -21.63
C LYS A 329 19.28 -27.69 -21.79
N LYS A 330 18.84 -28.36 -20.73
CA LYS A 330 17.63 -29.20 -20.76
C LYS A 330 16.37 -28.38 -21.06
N PHE A 331 16.18 -27.24 -20.34
CA PHE A 331 14.99 -26.40 -20.49
C PHE A 331 14.91 -25.62 -21.80
N MET A 332 16.04 -25.42 -22.49
CA MET A 332 16.02 -24.84 -23.86
C MET A 332 15.21 -25.66 -24.83
N HIS A 333 15.25 -27.00 -24.72
CA HIS A 333 14.61 -27.95 -25.64
C HIS A 333 13.21 -28.39 -25.18
N PHE A 334 12.70 -27.87 -24.06
CA PHE A 334 11.34 -28.22 -23.59
C PHE A 334 10.27 -27.76 -24.57
N SER A 335 9.43 -28.73 -24.97
CA SER A 335 8.19 -28.46 -25.69
C SER A 335 7.17 -27.72 -24.78
N PRO A 336 6.12 -27.15 -25.35
CA PRO A 336 5.03 -26.58 -24.55
C PRO A 336 4.40 -27.57 -23.55
N SER A 337 4.22 -28.83 -23.95
CA SER A 337 3.73 -29.90 -23.08
C SER A 337 4.71 -30.21 -21.96
N SER A 338 6.02 -30.27 -22.25
CA SER A 338 7.05 -30.47 -21.21
C SER A 338 7.09 -29.34 -20.18
N TRP A 339 6.87 -28.08 -20.58
CA TRP A 339 6.71 -26.97 -19.66
C TRP A 339 5.46 -27.09 -18.82
N THR A 340 4.35 -27.53 -19.43
CA THR A 340 3.09 -27.76 -18.73
C THR A 340 3.26 -28.84 -17.66
N GLU A 341 3.86 -29.97 -18.03
CA GLU A 341 4.16 -31.08 -17.12
C GLU A 341 5.08 -30.62 -15.97
N PHE A 342 6.15 -29.89 -16.28
CA PHE A 342 7.09 -29.40 -15.28
C PHE A 342 6.42 -28.52 -14.21
N ILE A 343 5.45 -27.69 -14.60
CA ILE A 343 4.75 -26.77 -13.71
C ILE A 343 3.66 -27.50 -12.92
N GLU A 344 2.86 -28.32 -13.61
CA GLU A 344 1.70 -29.00 -13.02
C GLU A 344 2.10 -30.15 -12.09
N ASP A 345 3.13 -30.93 -12.42
CA ASP A 345 3.62 -32.00 -11.55
C ASP A 345 4.23 -31.51 -10.24
N ARG A 346 4.65 -30.23 -10.20
CA ARG A 346 5.13 -29.55 -9.00
C ARG A 346 4.03 -28.80 -8.27
N ASN A 347 2.81 -28.81 -8.77
CA ASN A 347 1.68 -28.05 -8.22
C ASN A 347 2.03 -26.57 -7.99
N LEU A 348 2.79 -25.95 -8.92
CA LEU A 348 3.20 -24.56 -8.75
C LEU A 348 1.98 -23.63 -8.78
N ASN A 349 1.92 -22.73 -7.80
CA ASN A 349 0.90 -21.71 -7.75
C ASN A 349 1.10 -20.69 -8.89
N ASP A 350 0.00 -20.13 -9.40
CA ASP A 350 0.04 -19.09 -10.44
C ASP A 350 0.90 -17.89 -10.02
N GLU A 351 0.90 -17.53 -8.73
CA GLU A 351 1.75 -16.46 -8.21
C GLU A 351 3.24 -16.79 -8.34
N THR A 352 3.65 -18.04 -8.06
CA THR A 352 5.03 -18.50 -8.30
C THR A 352 5.41 -18.31 -9.77
N VAL A 353 4.54 -18.69 -10.70
CA VAL A 353 4.78 -18.54 -12.14
C VAL A 353 4.85 -17.05 -12.53
N LYS A 354 3.98 -16.20 -11.99
CA LYS A 354 4.05 -14.74 -12.21
C LYS A 354 5.37 -14.15 -11.72
N LEU A 355 5.86 -14.54 -10.53
CA LEU A 355 7.17 -14.11 -10.03
C LEU A 355 8.31 -14.49 -10.96
N LEU A 356 8.32 -15.74 -11.50
CA LEU A 356 9.31 -16.21 -12.44
C LEU A 356 9.26 -15.43 -13.77
N ILE A 357 8.07 -15.11 -14.27
CA ILE A 357 7.88 -14.27 -15.47
C ILE A 357 8.46 -12.88 -15.22
N CYS A 358 8.11 -12.26 -14.10
CA CYS A 358 8.51 -10.90 -13.72
C CYS A 358 10.01 -10.78 -13.45
N ASP A 359 10.65 -11.87 -12.99
CA ASP A 359 12.11 -11.93 -12.85
C ASP A 359 12.84 -11.84 -14.22
N GLY A 360 12.15 -12.08 -15.34
CA GLY A 360 12.67 -11.85 -16.68
C GLY A 360 13.79 -12.81 -17.07
N GLY A 361 13.79 -14.03 -16.57
CA GLY A 361 14.70 -15.10 -16.96
C GLY A 361 14.47 -15.55 -18.42
N PRO A 362 15.33 -16.41 -18.99
CA PRO A 362 15.29 -16.78 -20.43
C PRO A 362 13.99 -17.46 -20.83
N TYR A 363 13.26 -18.02 -19.90
CA TYR A 363 12.03 -18.80 -20.16
C TYR A 363 10.73 -18.03 -19.91
N TRP A 364 10.78 -16.74 -19.63
CA TRP A 364 9.59 -15.96 -19.28
C TRP A 364 8.45 -16.04 -20.29
N ARG A 365 8.76 -16.11 -21.62
CA ARG A 365 7.74 -16.24 -22.66
C ARG A 365 7.02 -17.58 -22.61
N LYS A 366 7.74 -18.66 -22.27
CA LYS A 366 7.17 -20.01 -22.16
C LYS A 366 6.26 -20.11 -20.94
N LEU A 367 6.70 -19.56 -19.81
CA LEU A 367 5.91 -19.45 -18.58
C LEU A 367 4.66 -18.56 -18.78
N PHE A 368 4.80 -17.46 -19.52
CA PHE A 368 3.69 -16.59 -19.88
C PHE A 368 2.64 -17.31 -20.74
N LYS A 369 3.08 -18.03 -21.77
CA LYS A 369 2.18 -18.85 -22.61
C LYS A 369 1.48 -19.93 -21.79
N TRP A 370 2.18 -20.55 -20.83
CA TRP A 370 1.54 -21.51 -19.93
C TRP A 370 0.43 -20.84 -19.11
N LEU A 371 0.73 -19.74 -18.46
CA LEU A 371 -0.21 -19.06 -17.55
C LEU A 371 -1.49 -18.60 -18.25
N PHE A 372 -1.40 -18.18 -19.52
CA PHE A 372 -2.53 -17.58 -20.24
C PHE A 372 -3.13 -18.46 -21.35
N ILE A 373 -2.45 -19.52 -21.75
CA ILE A 373 -2.88 -20.36 -22.88
C ILE A 373 -2.90 -21.82 -22.47
N TYR A 374 -1.73 -22.43 -22.23
CA TYR A 374 -1.61 -23.89 -22.13
C TYR A 374 -2.34 -24.48 -20.92
N LYS A 375 -2.41 -23.77 -19.84
CA LYS A 375 -3.16 -24.14 -18.63
C LYS A 375 -4.64 -24.43 -18.91
N PHE A 376 -5.24 -23.74 -19.86
CA PHE A 376 -6.67 -23.82 -20.17
C PHE A 376 -7.01 -24.81 -21.28
N ILE A 377 -6.00 -25.39 -21.95
CA ILE A 377 -6.23 -26.38 -23.00
C ILE A 377 -6.68 -27.68 -22.35
N LYS A 378 -7.78 -28.22 -22.86
CA LYS A 378 -8.33 -29.50 -22.46
C LYS A 378 -7.99 -30.57 -23.50
N SER A 379 -8.04 -31.85 -23.10
CA SER A 379 -8.01 -32.97 -24.03
C SER A 379 -9.24 -32.94 -24.97
N LYS A 380 -9.08 -33.37 -26.21
CA LYS A 380 -10.21 -33.54 -27.12
C LYS A 380 -11.16 -34.65 -26.70
N LYS A 381 -10.63 -35.66 -26.00
CA LYS A 381 -11.43 -36.76 -25.46
C LYS A 381 -11.45 -36.63 -23.96
N ASP A 382 -12.62 -36.67 -23.38
CA ASP A 382 -12.84 -36.73 -21.95
C ASP A 382 -12.98 -38.18 -21.45
N GLY A 383 -13.18 -38.34 -20.14
CA GLY A 383 -13.32 -39.67 -19.57
C GLY A 383 -14.54 -40.46 -20.07
N GLU A 384 -15.64 -39.78 -20.41
CA GLU A 384 -16.83 -40.46 -20.94
C GLU A 384 -16.62 -40.95 -22.36
N THR A 385 -15.94 -40.16 -23.19
CA THR A 385 -15.58 -40.54 -24.55
C THR A 385 -14.66 -41.76 -24.58
N LEU A 386 -13.64 -41.77 -23.70
CA LEU A 386 -12.72 -42.89 -23.56
C LEU A 386 -13.40 -44.14 -23.04
N LYS A 387 -14.35 -44.03 -22.10
CA LYS A 387 -15.16 -45.18 -21.64
C LYS A 387 -15.95 -45.81 -22.81
N LYS A 388 -16.55 -45.01 -23.69
CA LYS A 388 -17.25 -45.48 -24.88
C LYS A 388 -16.32 -46.17 -25.85
N GLU A 389 -15.02 -45.84 -25.84
CA GLU A 389 -13.96 -46.46 -26.64
C GLU A 389 -13.35 -47.71 -25.97
N GLY A 390 -13.90 -48.13 -24.82
CA GLY A 390 -13.47 -49.39 -24.15
C GLY A 390 -12.39 -49.21 -23.08
N TRP A 391 -12.10 -47.96 -22.63
CA TRP A 391 -11.14 -47.72 -21.55
C TRP A 391 -11.79 -47.94 -20.20
N ASP A 392 -11.12 -48.67 -19.33
CA ASP A 392 -11.54 -48.79 -17.94
C ASP A 392 -11.26 -47.52 -17.14
N PRO A 393 -12.20 -47.08 -16.25
CA PRO A 393 -11.96 -45.94 -15.36
C PRO A 393 -10.80 -46.23 -14.41
N GLY A 394 -9.75 -45.38 -14.48
CA GLY A 394 -8.60 -45.56 -13.59
C GLY A 394 -7.38 -44.73 -14.01
N LYS A 395 -6.23 -45.07 -13.43
CA LYS A 395 -4.98 -44.36 -13.66
C LYS A 395 -4.54 -44.33 -15.13
N GLU A 396 -4.74 -45.41 -15.86
CA GLU A 396 -4.33 -45.54 -17.27
C GLU A 396 -5.18 -44.61 -18.16
N MET A 397 -6.49 -44.55 -17.95
CA MET A 397 -7.35 -43.59 -18.63
C MET A 397 -6.96 -42.15 -18.33
N GLY A 398 -6.59 -41.84 -17.08
CA GLY A 398 -6.09 -40.52 -16.70
C GLY A 398 -4.78 -40.14 -17.40
N LYS A 399 -3.85 -41.10 -17.56
CA LYS A 399 -2.62 -40.90 -18.36
C LYS A 399 -2.91 -40.60 -19.82
N GLU A 400 -3.87 -41.33 -20.41
CA GLU A 400 -4.25 -41.12 -21.82
C GLU A 400 -4.89 -39.75 -22.02
N ILE A 401 -5.78 -39.31 -21.13
CA ILE A 401 -6.35 -37.95 -21.17
C ILE A 401 -5.22 -36.91 -21.09
N LYS A 402 -4.25 -37.09 -20.18
CA LYS A 402 -3.08 -36.20 -20.04
C LYS A 402 -2.24 -36.20 -21.33
N ARG A 403 -1.98 -37.38 -21.93
CA ARG A 403 -1.24 -37.53 -23.20
C ARG A 403 -1.94 -36.79 -24.33
N LEU A 404 -3.25 -37.00 -24.50
CA LEU A 404 -4.05 -36.33 -25.53
C LEU A 404 -4.05 -34.82 -25.36
N ARG A 405 -4.16 -34.33 -24.13
CA ARG A 405 -4.05 -32.90 -23.80
C ARG A 405 -2.68 -32.34 -24.22
N TYR A 406 -1.61 -33.04 -23.94
CA TYR A 406 -0.26 -32.62 -24.31
C TYR A 406 -0.05 -32.55 -25.83
N LEU A 407 -0.63 -33.47 -26.57
CA LEU A 407 -0.62 -33.39 -28.02
C LEU A 407 -1.33 -32.13 -28.56
N GLU A 408 -2.45 -31.75 -27.95
CA GLU A 408 -3.15 -30.51 -28.32
C GLU A 408 -2.33 -29.25 -27.98
N ILE A 409 -1.65 -29.24 -26.85
CA ILE A 409 -0.76 -28.15 -26.44
C ILE A 409 0.40 -27.99 -27.44
N ASP A 410 1.03 -29.12 -27.87
CA ASP A 410 2.18 -29.08 -28.76
C ASP A 410 1.79 -28.74 -30.22
N LYS A 411 0.56 -29.04 -30.65
CA LYS A 411 0.04 -28.62 -31.98
C LYS A 411 -0.03 -27.11 -32.12
N LEU A 412 -0.44 -26.38 -31.05
CA LEU A 412 -0.51 -24.93 -31.08
C LEU A 412 0.87 -24.24 -31.17
N TYR A 413 1.94 -24.97 -30.98
CA TYR A 413 3.30 -24.44 -31.13
C TYR A 413 3.83 -24.53 -32.56
N ARG A 414 3.25 -25.41 -33.37
CA ARG A 414 3.68 -25.65 -34.78
C ARG A 414 3.01 -24.71 -35.78
N ASN A 415 1.94 -24.05 -35.33
CA ASN A 415 1.24 -22.96 -36.06
C ASN A 415 1.62 -21.59 -35.46
#